data_d5d10fa0843427e734e7ef7ed6f50f72
#
_entry.id   d5d10fa0843427e734e7ef7ed6f50f72
#
_cell.length_a   1.000
_cell.length_b   1.000
_cell.length_c   1.000
_cell.angle_alpha   90.00
_cell.angle_beta   90.00
_cell.angle_gamma   90.00
#
_symmetry.space_group_name_H-M   'P 1'
#
loop_
_entity.id
_entity.type
_entity.pdbx_description
1 polymer ?
#
loop_
_entity_poly.entity_id
_entity_poly.type
_entity_poly.pdbx_seq_one_letter_code
_entity_poly.pdbx_strand_id
1 'polypeptide(L)'
;MEGEPEDDVYLKRLYPRQIYDVEKAIHLLKKFQILDYTNPKQGVYLDLTLDMALGKKKKVEPFSSVLSLPYPFVSEINKVAVFTWNASEIKIAEENGAAFAGGTNLIQKILDDEIKPDFYVAVPEIMPELNPLKKKLKKRFPKLTRNSIGRDIPKMLELFKTGHEIEVDEERENFLKTKIATLDMSSDEIAANLQAVVREVCRHRLLNLGPFVVRAFLRSSTSEGLLLKMEPLLPKEEETKESNREAA
;
A
#
# COMPACT_ATOMS: atom_id res chain seq x y z
N MET A 1 32.80 -1.69 -16.81
CA MET A 1 33.44 -0.37 -16.71
C MET A 1 33.02 0.25 -15.40
N GLU A 2 33.95 0.83 -14.67
CA GLU A 2 33.67 1.57 -13.44
C GLU A 2 33.64 3.07 -13.78
N GLY A 3 32.63 3.79 -13.28
CA GLY A 3 32.48 5.23 -13.50
C GLY A 3 31.30 5.60 -14.36
N GLU A 4 31.11 6.91 -14.56
CA GLU A 4 30.11 7.46 -15.45
C GLU A 4 30.60 7.46 -16.91
N PRO A 5 29.70 7.32 -17.90
CA PRO A 5 30.10 7.40 -19.31
C PRO A 5 30.60 8.80 -19.65
N GLU A 6 31.71 8.87 -20.39
CA GLU A 6 32.31 10.14 -20.85
C GLU A 6 31.60 10.68 -22.11
N ASP A 7 31.07 9.78 -22.95
CA ASP A 7 30.38 10.12 -24.18
C ASP A 7 28.86 10.15 -24.01
N ASP A 8 28.19 10.99 -24.78
CA ASP A 8 26.72 11.09 -24.83
C ASP A 8 26.04 9.81 -25.36
N VAL A 9 26.80 9.02 -26.16
CA VAL A 9 26.33 7.75 -26.71
C VAL A 9 27.17 6.60 -26.18
N TYR A 10 26.54 5.74 -25.35
CA TYR A 10 27.21 4.62 -24.72
C TYR A 10 26.30 3.38 -24.60
N LEU A 11 26.92 2.21 -24.45
CA LEU A 11 26.20 0.97 -24.20
C LEU A 11 25.80 0.87 -22.72
N LYS A 12 24.54 1.12 -22.42
CA LYS A 12 23.98 1.12 -21.05
C LYS A 12 24.33 -0.14 -20.23
N ARG A 13 24.49 -1.31 -20.89
CA ARG A 13 24.85 -2.58 -20.24
C ARG A 13 26.29 -2.64 -19.71
N LEU A 14 27.17 -1.75 -20.18
CA LEU A 14 28.57 -1.73 -19.76
C LEU A 14 28.81 -0.90 -18.50
N TYR A 15 27.83 -0.09 -18.09
CA TYR A 15 27.90 0.79 -16.93
C TYR A 15 26.96 0.32 -15.84
N PRO A 16 27.33 0.47 -14.56
CA PRO A 16 26.45 0.19 -13.44
C PRO A 16 25.22 1.11 -13.51
N ARG A 17 24.07 0.61 -13.08
CA ARG A 17 22.85 1.42 -13.02
C ARG A 17 23.01 2.52 -11.99
N GLN A 18 22.72 3.76 -12.36
CA GLN A 18 22.77 4.88 -11.44
C GLN A 18 21.74 4.73 -10.33
N ILE A 19 22.14 5.15 -9.12
CA ILE A 19 21.31 5.15 -7.92
C ILE A 19 21.01 6.61 -7.58
N TYR A 20 19.72 6.92 -7.38
CA TYR A 20 19.24 8.28 -7.18
C TYR A 20 18.72 8.47 -5.76
N ASP A 21 18.93 9.65 -5.21
CA ASP A 21 18.20 10.11 -4.05
C ASP A 21 16.74 10.39 -4.44
N VAL A 22 15.81 10.27 -3.49
CA VAL A 22 14.36 10.40 -3.74
C VAL A 22 14.02 11.75 -4.39
N GLU A 23 14.56 12.84 -3.86
CA GLU A 23 14.32 14.20 -4.37
C GLU A 23 14.81 14.37 -5.80
N LYS A 24 16.03 13.87 -6.08
CA LYS A 24 16.61 13.90 -7.42
C LYS A 24 15.80 13.06 -8.42
N ALA A 25 15.34 11.89 -7.99
CA ALA A 25 14.49 11.03 -8.82
C ALA A 25 13.15 11.70 -9.15
N ILE A 26 12.48 12.31 -8.19
CA ILE A 26 11.23 13.05 -8.42
C ILE A 26 11.45 14.23 -9.37
N HIS A 27 12.54 14.97 -9.17
CA HIS A 27 12.89 16.08 -10.07
C HIS A 27 13.12 15.62 -11.50
N LEU A 28 13.81 14.50 -11.71
CA LEU A 28 14.02 13.92 -13.02
C LEU A 28 12.71 13.47 -13.69
N LEU A 29 11.79 12.85 -12.94
CA LEU A 29 10.48 12.46 -13.46
C LEU A 29 9.66 13.66 -13.95
N LYS A 30 9.70 14.77 -13.19
CA LYS A 30 9.05 16.03 -13.60
C LYS A 30 9.71 16.64 -14.84
N LYS A 31 11.03 16.56 -14.94
CA LYS A 31 11.78 16.98 -16.14
C LYS A 31 11.41 16.14 -17.37
N PHE A 32 11.34 14.81 -17.24
CA PHE A 32 10.92 13.92 -18.31
C PHE A 32 9.51 14.24 -18.80
N GLN A 33 8.59 14.52 -17.88
CA GLN A 33 7.22 14.90 -18.22
C GLN A 33 7.19 16.17 -19.10
N ILE A 34 7.99 17.18 -18.79
CA ILE A 34 8.07 18.43 -19.55
C ILE A 34 8.69 18.17 -20.93
N LEU A 35 9.80 17.43 -20.98
CA LEU A 35 10.52 17.13 -22.21
C LEU A 35 9.71 16.26 -23.19
N ASP A 36 8.97 15.31 -22.68
CA ASP A 36 8.16 14.37 -23.45
C ASP A 36 6.75 14.89 -23.75
N TYR A 37 6.41 16.09 -23.28
CA TYR A 37 5.06 16.69 -23.42
C TYR A 37 3.93 15.77 -22.96
N THR A 38 4.18 14.97 -21.92
CA THR A 38 3.19 14.03 -21.38
C THR A 38 2.25 14.68 -20.39
N ASN A 39 1.18 13.98 -20.01
CA ASN A 39 0.18 14.53 -19.08
C ASN A 39 0.80 14.80 -17.70
N PRO A 40 0.71 16.03 -17.14
CA PRO A 40 1.23 16.36 -15.83
C PRO A 40 0.52 15.61 -14.69
N LYS A 41 -0.73 15.17 -14.88
CA LYS A 41 -1.49 14.37 -13.91
C LYS A 41 -1.26 12.87 -14.00
N GLN A 42 -0.23 12.43 -14.72
CA GLN A 42 0.08 11.01 -14.78
C GLN A 42 0.50 10.46 -13.41
N GLY A 43 0.26 9.15 -13.21
CA GLY A 43 0.58 8.47 -11.95
C GLY A 43 2.09 8.31 -11.75
N VAL A 44 2.49 8.43 -10.49
CA VAL A 44 3.82 8.06 -10.00
C VAL A 44 3.71 6.72 -9.30
N TYR A 45 4.54 5.77 -9.70
CA TYR A 45 4.52 4.39 -9.23
C TYR A 45 5.81 4.05 -8.49
N LEU A 46 5.66 3.30 -7.43
CA LEU A 46 6.75 2.72 -6.66
C LEU A 46 6.73 1.20 -6.87
N ASP A 47 7.83 0.69 -7.39
CA ASP A 47 8.04 -0.74 -7.61
C ASP A 47 9.07 -1.24 -6.59
N LEU A 48 8.66 -2.10 -5.66
CA LEU A 48 9.49 -2.64 -4.59
C LEU A 48 9.81 -4.10 -4.85
N THR A 49 11.06 -4.48 -4.61
CA THR A 49 11.47 -5.88 -4.51
C THR A 49 11.74 -6.21 -3.05
N LEU A 50 11.03 -7.23 -2.54
CA LEU A 50 11.03 -7.62 -1.14
C LEU A 50 11.88 -8.88 -0.94
N ASP A 51 12.53 -8.98 0.22
CA ASP A 51 13.15 -10.21 0.68
C ASP A 51 12.16 -10.97 1.57
N MET A 52 11.49 -11.96 1.00
CA MET A 52 10.45 -12.73 1.69
C MET A 52 11.02 -13.83 2.61
N ALA A 53 12.33 -13.95 2.77
CA ALA A 53 12.93 -14.99 3.61
C ALA A 53 12.77 -14.67 5.10
N LEU A 54 12.25 -15.63 5.87
CA LEU A 54 12.14 -15.61 7.34
C LEU A 54 13.15 -16.57 8.01
N GLY A 55 14.23 -16.94 7.31
CA GLY A 55 15.24 -17.90 7.71
C GLY A 55 15.35 -19.06 6.72
N LYS A 56 15.97 -20.19 7.11
CA LYS A 56 16.34 -21.25 6.19
C LYS A 56 15.18 -21.97 5.47
N LYS A 57 13.95 -21.94 6.02
CA LYS A 57 12.81 -22.70 5.46
C LYS A 57 11.46 -21.97 5.50
N LYS A 58 11.39 -20.78 6.09
CA LYS A 58 10.13 -20.01 6.20
C LYS A 58 10.20 -18.79 5.31
N LYS A 59 9.07 -18.46 4.69
CA LYS A 59 8.87 -17.24 3.90
C LYS A 59 7.77 -16.40 4.53
N VAL A 60 7.81 -15.09 4.31
CA VAL A 60 6.69 -14.20 4.60
C VAL A 60 5.55 -14.55 3.64
N GLU A 61 4.34 -14.69 4.15
CA GLU A 61 3.18 -14.88 3.28
C GLU A 61 2.88 -13.58 2.51
N PRO A 62 2.43 -13.68 1.24
CA PRO A 62 1.97 -12.53 0.50
C PRO A 62 0.88 -11.78 1.27
N PHE A 63 1.06 -10.50 1.46
CA PHE A 63 0.18 -9.67 2.27
C PHE A 63 -0.50 -8.60 1.44
N SER A 64 -1.61 -8.11 1.94
CA SER A 64 -2.28 -6.92 1.49
C SER A 64 -2.54 -6.05 2.72
N SER A 65 -2.21 -4.78 2.64
CA SER A 65 -2.37 -3.80 3.71
C SER A 65 -3.07 -2.55 3.18
N VAL A 66 -3.75 -1.85 4.05
CA VAL A 66 -4.38 -0.57 3.74
C VAL A 66 -3.78 0.49 4.65
N LEU A 67 -3.27 1.56 4.06
CA LEU A 67 -2.73 2.68 4.80
C LEU A 67 -3.38 4.00 4.40
N SER A 68 -3.40 4.95 5.34
CA SER A 68 -3.76 6.32 5.05
C SER A 68 -2.53 7.06 4.55
N LEU A 69 -2.58 7.56 3.30
CA LEU A 69 -1.52 8.38 2.74
C LEU A 69 -1.55 9.78 3.34
N PRO A 70 -0.39 10.38 3.67
CA PRO A 70 -0.33 11.76 4.15
C PRO A 70 -0.97 12.76 3.18
N TYR A 71 -0.77 12.52 1.88
CA TYR A 71 -1.31 13.36 0.80
C TYR A 71 -2.06 12.50 -0.20
N PRO A 72 -3.37 12.27 0.00
CA PRO A 72 -4.18 11.46 -0.90
C PRO A 72 -4.30 12.13 -2.27
N PHE A 73 -4.18 11.33 -3.31
CA PHE A 73 -4.26 11.76 -4.71
C PHE A 73 -5.54 11.29 -5.42
N VAL A 74 -6.33 10.44 -4.76
CA VAL A 74 -7.61 9.94 -5.26
C VAL A 74 -8.72 10.64 -4.50
N SER A 75 -9.66 11.23 -5.23
CA SER A 75 -10.83 11.89 -4.66
C SER A 75 -12.03 10.94 -4.47
N GLU A 76 -11.95 9.73 -5.01
CA GLU A 76 -13.01 8.75 -4.89
C GLU A 76 -12.99 8.12 -3.50
N ILE A 77 -14.16 8.08 -2.86
CA ILE A 77 -14.33 7.44 -1.55
C ILE A 77 -14.64 5.96 -1.79
N ASN A 78 -13.88 5.09 -1.16
CA ASN A 78 -14.09 3.65 -1.23
C ASN A 78 -15.43 3.25 -0.60
N LYS A 79 -16.13 2.30 -1.22
CA LYS A 79 -17.35 1.70 -0.67
C LYS A 79 -16.99 0.62 0.34
N VAL A 80 -17.25 0.91 1.62
CA VAL A 80 -16.93 -0.01 2.72
C VAL A 80 -18.20 -0.69 3.21
N ALA A 81 -18.16 -2.01 3.34
CA ALA A 81 -19.20 -2.80 3.98
C ALA A 81 -18.80 -3.16 5.42
N VAL A 82 -19.69 -2.90 6.36
CA VAL A 82 -19.50 -3.19 7.78
C VAL A 82 -20.42 -4.32 8.21
N PHE A 83 -19.82 -5.39 8.76
CA PHE A 83 -20.54 -6.52 9.31
C PHE A 83 -20.65 -6.40 10.83
N THR A 84 -21.88 -6.25 11.30
CA THR A 84 -22.20 -6.22 12.74
C THR A 84 -23.62 -6.68 13.01
N TRP A 85 -23.84 -7.19 14.23
CA TRP A 85 -25.15 -7.61 14.72
C TRP A 85 -25.92 -6.48 15.41
N ASN A 86 -25.24 -5.54 16.03
CA ASN A 86 -25.83 -4.52 16.86
C ASN A 86 -26.48 -3.43 16.02
N ALA A 87 -27.78 -3.19 16.22
CA ALA A 87 -28.48 -2.11 15.55
C ALA A 87 -27.90 -0.72 15.85
N SER A 88 -27.30 -0.52 17.05
CA SER A 88 -26.60 0.71 17.39
C SER A 88 -25.31 0.88 16.58
N GLU A 89 -24.57 -0.19 16.38
CA GLU A 89 -23.35 -0.18 15.56
C GLU A 89 -23.63 0.01 14.07
N ILE A 90 -24.76 -0.53 13.58
CA ILE A 90 -25.22 -0.29 12.21
C ILE A 90 -25.48 1.20 12.00
N LYS A 91 -26.18 1.86 12.93
CA LYS A 91 -26.43 3.30 12.85
C LYS A 91 -25.15 4.11 12.89
N ILE A 92 -24.23 3.77 13.80
CA ILE A 92 -22.91 4.41 13.88
C ILE A 92 -22.15 4.24 12.56
N ALA A 93 -22.19 3.06 11.95
CA ALA A 93 -21.55 2.81 10.67
C ALA A 93 -22.15 3.66 9.53
N GLU A 94 -23.46 3.75 9.46
CA GLU A 94 -24.18 4.58 8.49
C GLU A 94 -23.89 6.08 8.68
N GLU A 95 -23.90 6.57 9.92
CA GLU A 95 -23.57 7.96 10.26
C GLU A 95 -22.13 8.32 9.88
N ASN A 96 -21.20 7.38 10.03
CA ASN A 96 -19.80 7.54 9.61
C ASN A 96 -19.58 7.26 8.12
N GLY A 97 -20.67 7.04 7.36
CA GLY A 97 -20.64 6.94 5.91
C GLY A 97 -20.19 5.59 5.37
N ALA A 98 -20.48 4.49 6.05
CA ALA A 98 -20.40 3.16 5.47
C ALA A 98 -21.37 3.07 4.28
N ALA A 99 -20.93 2.46 3.17
CA ALA A 99 -21.79 2.26 2.02
C ALA A 99 -22.87 1.22 2.32
N PHE A 100 -22.52 0.22 3.12
CA PHE A 100 -23.40 -0.86 3.54
C PHE A 100 -23.09 -1.26 4.98
N ALA A 101 -24.12 -1.45 5.80
CA ALA A 101 -23.96 -1.94 7.17
C ALA A 101 -25.04 -2.98 7.44
N GLY A 102 -24.69 -4.07 8.12
CA GLY A 102 -25.66 -5.11 8.48
C GLY A 102 -25.05 -6.44 8.89
N GLY A 103 -25.92 -7.38 9.20
CA GLY A 103 -25.57 -8.74 9.59
C GLY A 103 -25.76 -9.75 8.44
N THR A 104 -26.48 -10.84 8.71
CA THR A 104 -26.73 -11.95 7.75
C THR A 104 -27.36 -11.52 6.45
N ASN A 105 -28.24 -10.52 6.46
CA ASN A 105 -28.87 -10.00 5.26
C ASN A 105 -27.84 -9.41 4.27
N LEU A 106 -26.81 -8.75 4.81
CA LEU A 106 -25.73 -8.21 4.00
C LEU A 106 -24.86 -9.32 3.42
N ILE A 107 -24.64 -10.39 4.18
CA ILE A 107 -23.91 -11.59 3.73
C ILE A 107 -24.61 -12.21 2.52
N GLN A 108 -25.93 -12.35 2.58
CA GLN A 108 -26.71 -12.93 1.49
C GLN A 108 -26.64 -12.07 0.22
N LYS A 109 -26.82 -10.76 0.34
CA LYS A 109 -26.73 -9.83 -0.80
C LYS A 109 -25.37 -9.86 -1.49
N ILE A 110 -24.29 -10.05 -0.72
CA ILE A 110 -22.94 -10.19 -1.27
C ILE A 110 -22.79 -11.57 -1.96
N LEU A 111 -23.36 -12.64 -1.39
CA LEU A 111 -23.36 -13.96 -2.03
C LEU A 111 -24.11 -13.97 -3.35
N ASP A 112 -25.21 -13.23 -3.44
CA ASP A 112 -26.02 -13.10 -4.64
C ASP A 112 -25.48 -12.08 -5.67
N ASP A 113 -24.30 -11.49 -5.40
CA ASP A 113 -23.65 -10.47 -6.23
C ASP A 113 -24.46 -9.17 -6.46
N GLU A 114 -25.45 -8.91 -5.62
CA GLU A 114 -26.25 -7.66 -5.68
C GLU A 114 -25.41 -6.44 -5.27
N ILE A 115 -24.44 -6.63 -4.36
CA ILE A 115 -23.62 -5.57 -3.79
C ILE A 115 -22.15 -5.97 -3.93
N LYS A 116 -21.34 -5.02 -4.42
CA LYS A 116 -19.88 -5.16 -4.57
C LYS A 116 -19.15 -4.00 -3.88
N PRO A 117 -18.91 -4.10 -2.56
CA PRO A 117 -18.05 -3.13 -1.86
C PRO A 117 -16.58 -3.33 -2.23
N ASP A 118 -15.80 -2.27 -2.05
CA ASP A 118 -14.36 -2.30 -2.27
C ASP A 118 -13.63 -2.94 -1.07
N PHE A 119 -14.08 -2.61 0.14
CA PHE A 119 -13.52 -3.13 1.39
C PHE A 119 -14.59 -3.68 2.32
N TYR A 120 -14.14 -4.61 3.16
CA TYR A 120 -14.97 -5.31 4.13
C TYR A 120 -14.38 -5.17 5.53
N VAL A 121 -15.17 -4.68 6.46
CA VAL A 121 -14.83 -4.50 7.87
C VAL A 121 -15.82 -5.32 8.72
N ALA A 122 -15.33 -5.98 9.74
CA ALA A 122 -16.15 -6.82 10.59
C ALA A 122 -15.86 -6.60 12.09
N VAL A 123 -16.88 -6.73 12.89
CA VAL A 123 -16.73 -6.88 14.35
C VAL A 123 -16.33 -8.33 14.65
N PRO A 124 -15.46 -8.59 15.64
CA PRO A 124 -14.99 -9.95 15.95
C PRO A 124 -16.10 -10.97 16.19
N GLU A 125 -17.23 -10.52 16.71
CA GLU A 125 -18.38 -11.34 17.10
C GLU A 125 -19.11 -12.00 15.91
N ILE A 126 -19.10 -11.37 14.73
CA ILE A 126 -19.78 -11.87 13.52
C ILE A 126 -18.89 -12.80 12.67
N MET A 127 -17.60 -12.90 12.99
CA MET A 127 -16.61 -13.66 12.19
C MET A 127 -17.02 -15.12 11.90
N PRO A 128 -17.61 -15.89 12.81
CA PRO A 128 -18.04 -17.27 12.51
C PRO A 128 -19.03 -17.36 11.35
N GLU A 129 -19.91 -16.37 11.22
CA GLU A 129 -20.94 -16.35 10.17
C GLU A 129 -20.44 -15.86 8.82
N LEU A 130 -19.29 -15.19 8.79
CA LEU A 130 -18.65 -14.78 7.55
C LEU A 130 -17.94 -15.92 6.82
N ASN A 131 -17.84 -17.12 7.39
CA ASN A 131 -17.18 -18.28 6.78
C ASN A 131 -17.61 -18.59 5.35
N PRO A 132 -18.93 -18.51 4.97
CA PRO A 132 -19.36 -18.73 3.58
C PRO A 132 -18.73 -17.74 2.60
N LEU A 133 -18.51 -16.48 3.04
CA LEU A 133 -17.90 -15.43 2.23
C LEU A 133 -16.40 -15.63 1.99
N LYS A 134 -15.71 -16.42 2.83
CA LYS A 134 -14.27 -16.63 2.72
C LYS A 134 -13.83 -17.15 1.36
N LYS A 135 -14.61 -18.07 0.77
CA LYS A 135 -14.34 -18.63 -0.56
C LYS A 135 -14.55 -17.59 -1.67
N LYS A 136 -15.52 -16.69 -1.51
CA LYS A 136 -15.86 -15.67 -2.50
C LYS A 136 -14.94 -14.46 -2.42
N LEU A 137 -14.67 -13.97 -1.23
CA LEU A 137 -13.86 -12.77 -1.01
C LEU A 137 -12.36 -13.03 -1.09
N LYS A 138 -11.92 -14.28 -0.88
CA LYS A 138 -10.49 -14.67 -0.93
C LYS A 138 -9.60 -13.69 -0.14
N LYS A 139 -8.79 -12.90 -0.85
CA LYS A 139 -7.88 -11.89 -0.28
C LYS A 139 -8.59 -10.73 0.40
N ARG A 140 -9.78 -10.34 -0.07
CA ARG A 140 -10.56 -9.23 0.49
C ARG A 140 -11.31 -9.61 1.76
N PHE A 141 -11.24 -10.87 2.19
CA PHE A 141 -11.86 -11.32 3.43
C PHE A 141 -11.27 -10.58 4.64
N PRO A 142 -12.10 -10.11 5.60
CA PRO A 142 -11.62 -9.42 6.80
C PRO A 142 -10.60 -10.25 7.56
N LYS A 143 -9.46 -9.63 7.91
CA LYS A 143 -8.38 -10.26 8.69
C LYS A 143 -7.84 -9.27 9.73
N LEU A 144 -7.40 -9.78 10.88
CA LEU A 144 -6.74 -8.98 11.91
C LEU A 144 -5.46 -8.29 11.38
N THR A 145 -4.71 -8.99 10.54
CA THR A 145 -3.47 -8.46 9.94
C THR A 145 -3.69 -7.24 9.04
N ARG A 146 -4.93 -7.01 8.58
CA ARG A 146 -5.32 -5.86 7.75
C ARG A 146 -6.00 -4.76 8.54
N ASN A 147 -6.08 -4.87 9.86
CA ASN A 147 -6.86 -3.98 10.73
C ASN A 147 -8.35 -3.87 10.34
N SER A 148 -8.88 -4.88 9.64
CA SER A 148 -10.27 -4.92 9.19
C SER A 148 -11.22 -5.62 10.15
N ILE A 149 -10.73 -6.05 11.30
CA ILE A 149 -11.51 -6.63 12.39
C ILE A 149 -11.24 -5.83 13.66
N GLY A 150 -12.27 -5.24 14.24
CA GLY A 150 -12.16 -4.45 15.45
C GLY A 150 -13.52 -4.00 15.98
N ARG A 151 -13.53 -3.35 17.14
CA ARG A 151 -14.72 -2.79 17.78
C ARG A 151 -14.91 -1.30 17.49
N ASP A 152 -13.85 -0.62 17.10
CA ASP A 152 -13.87 0.82 16.81
C ASP A 152 -14.24 1.07 15.34
N ILE A 153 -15.55 0.98 15.05
CA ILE A 153 -16.10 1.12 13.71
C ILE A 153 -15.77 2.48 13.06
N PRO A 154 -15.89 3.64 13.76
CA PRO A 154 -15.59 4.93 13.16
C PRO A 154 -14.16 5.04 12.67
N LYS A 155 -13.20 4.62 13.48
CA LYS A 155 -11.77 4.66 13.16
C LYS A 155 -11.39 3.74 12.00
N MET A 156 -11.97 2.53 11.97
CA MET A 156 -11.78 1.62 10.85
C MET A 156 -12.39 2.16 9.56
N LEU A 157 -13.58 2.74 9.61
CA LEU A 157 -14.23 3.34 8.45
C LEU A 157 -13.42 4.50 7.89
N GLU A 158 -12.89 5.38 8.72
CA GLU A 158 -12.02 6.47 8.30
C GLU A 158 -10.80 5.94 7.56
N LEU A 159 -10.13 4.91 8.10
CA LEU A 159 -8.98 4.28 7.47
C LEU A 159 -9.32 3.69 6.10
N PHE A 160 -10.42 2.92 5.98
CA PHE A 160 -10.74 2.21 4.75
C PHE A 160 -11.40 3.09 3.68
N LYS A 161 -12.11 4.15 4.06
CA LYS A 161 -12.74 5.10 3.12
C LYS A 161 -11.73 5.87 2.28
N THR A 162 -10.66 6.33 2.92
CA THR A 162 -9.59 7.11 2.30
C THR A 162 -8.31 6.31 2.11
N GLY A 163 -8.29 5.07 2.58
CA GLY A 163 -7.13 4.19 2.58
C GLY A 163 -6.68 3.77 1.20
N HIS A 164 -5.36 3.70 1.05
CA HIS A 164 -4.71 3.18 -0.15
C HIS A 164 -4.30 1.72 0.08
N GLU A 165 -4.73 0.83 -0.81
CA GLU A 165 -4.39 -0.59 -0.72
C GLU A 165 -3.02 -0.85 -1.33
N ILE A 166 -2.19 -1.58 -0.58
CA ILE A 166 -0.89 -2.09 -1.01
C ILE A 166 -0.97 -3.60 -1.01
N GLU A 167 -0.67 -4.23 -2.13
CA GLU A 167 -0.74 -5.66 -2.28
C GLU A 167 0.52 -6.22 -2.94
N VAL A 168 1.03 -7.33 -2.41
CA VAL A 168 2.12 -8.10 -3.03
C VAL A 168 1.55 -8.89 -4.22
N ASP A 169 2.26 -8.87 -5.35
CA ASP A 169 1.88 -9.57 -6.57
C ASP A 169 1.78 -11.09 -6.33
N GLU A 170 0.70 -11.73 -6.79
CA GLU A 170 0.50 -13.18 -6.66
C GLU A 170 1.45 -13.99 -7.52
N GLU A 171 1.76 -13.52 -8.71
CA GLU A 171 2.65 -14.23 -9.64
C GLU A 171 4.12 -14.05 -9.24
N ARG A 172 4.45 -12.90 -8.66
CA ARG A 172 5.78 -12.56 -8.16
C ARG A 172 5.71 -12.25 -6.69
N GLU A 173 5.69 -13.28 -5.86
CA GLU A 173 5.56 -13.21 -4.40
C GLU A 173 6.50 -12.20 -3.69
N ASN A 174 7.56 -11.78 -4.36
CA ASN A 174 8.54 -10.83 -3.84
C ASN A 174 8.46 -9.42 -4.46
N PHE A 175 7.42 -9.16 -5.24
CA PHE A 175 7.28 -7.90 -5.96
C PHE A 175 6.00 -7.16 -5.54
N LEU A 176 6.12 -5.87 -5.32
CA LEU A 176 5.02 -4.98 -4.99
C LEU A 176 5.08 -3.76 -5.88
N LYS A 177 3.97 -3.46 -6.55
CA LYS A 177 3.81 -2.28 -7.39
C LYS A 177 2.62 -1.49 -6.90
N THR A 178 2.83 -0.22 -6.58
CA THR A 178 1.75 0.65 -6.13
C THR A 178 1.88 2.05 -6.70
N LYS A 179 0.74 2.70 -6.94
CA LYS A 179 0.69 4.13 -7.27
C LYS A 179 0.76 4.92 -5.96
N ILE A 180 1.65 5.87 -5.86
CA ILE A 180 1.87 6.64 -4.63
C ILE A 180 1.44 8.09 -4.73
N ALA A 181 1.38 8.64 -5.93
CA ALA A 181 1.08 10.05 -6.18
C ALA A 181 0.70 10.31 -7.64
N THR A 182 0.40 11.56 -7.94
CA THR A 182 0.36 12.11 -9.30
C THR A 182 1.51 13.10 -9.48
N LEU A 183 2.01 13.26 -10.70
CA LEU A 183 3.24 14.01 -10.96
C LEU A 183 3.06 15.53 -10.80
N ASP A 184 1.82 16.03 -10.81
CA ASP A 184 1.44 17.42 -10.53
C ASP A 184 1.58 17.81 -9.06
N MET A 185 1.64 16.83 -8.15
CA MET A 185 1.88 17.07 -6.72
C MET A 185 3.28 17.64 -6.48
N SER A 186 3.47 18.32 -5.34
CA SER A 186 4.78 18.82 -4.94
C SER A 186 5.78 17.68 -4.69
N SER A 187 7.07 17.97 -4.79
CA SER A 187 8.12 16.96 -4.53
C SER A 187 8.07 16.43 -3.11
N ASP A 188 7.76 17.30 -2.14
CA ASP A 188 7.67 16.95 -0.72
C ASP A 188 6.47 16.03 -0.44
N GLU A 189 5.33 16.27 -1.08
CA GLU A 189 4.14 15.42 -0.98
C GLU A 189 4.39 14.02 -1.55
N ILE A 190 5.04 13.93 -2.71
CA ILE A 190 5.41 12.64 -3.32
C ILE A 190 6.39 11.90 -2.42
N ALA A 191 7.40 12.57 -1.88
CA ALA A 191 8.39 11.98 -0.98
C ALA A 191 7.74 11.49 0.33
N ALA A 192 6.81 12.25 0.91
CA ALA A 192 6.08 11.86 2.12
C ALA A 192 5.22 10.60 1.89
N ASN A 193 4.51 10.53 0.78
CA ASN A 193 3.72 9.36 0.41
C ASN A 193 4.62 8.13 0.18
N LEU A 194 5.75 8.29 -0.49
CA LEU A 194 6.72 7.24 -0.71
C LEU A 194 7.24 6.69 0.63
N GLN A 195 7.62 7.57 1.54
CA GLN A 195 8.11 7.19 2.87
C GLN A 195 7.05 6.45 3.68
N ALA A 196 5.78 6.89 3.61
CA ALA A 196 4.66 6.23 4.29
C ALA A 196 4.47 4.79 3.77
N VAL A 197 4.52 4.59 2.45
CA VAL A 197 4.39 3.27 1.82
C VAL A 197 5.54 2.34 2.22
N VAL A 198 6.78 2.81 2.15
CA VAL A 198 7.95 2.00 2.54
C VAL A 198 7.90 1.62 4.02
N ARG A 199 7.52 2.56 4.89
CA ARG A 199 7.35 2.31 6.33
C ARG A 199 6.30 1.25 6.61
N GLU A 200 5.14 1.31 5.94
CA GLU A 200 4.08 0.32 6.09
C GLU A 200 4.52 -1.07 5.61
N VAL A 201 5.18 -1.16 4.46
CA VAL A 201 5.72 -2.42 3.94
C VAL A 201 6.73 -3.03 4.91
N CYS A 202 7.62 -2.23 5.50
CA CYS A 202 8.63 -2.71 6.45
C CYS A 202 8.03 -3.27 7.76
N ARG A 203 6.78 -2.92 8.13
CA ARG A 203 6.10 -3.49 9.31
C ARG A 203 5.80 -4.97 9.21
N HIS A 204 5.73 -5.51 8.00
CA HIS A 204 5.42 -6.93 7.77
C HIS A 204 6.57 -7.89 8.03
N ARG A 205 7.78 -7.38 8.32
CA ARG A 205 8.94 -8.18 8.70
C ARG A 205 9.69 -7.54 9.86
N LEU A 206 10.18 -8.37 10.78
CA LEU A 206 11.00 -7.91 11.90
C LEU A 206 12.35 -7.39 11.42
N LEU A 207 12.79 -6.26 11.97
CA LEU A 207 14.03 -5.59 11.58
C LEU A 207 15.30 -6.43 11.81
N ASN A 208 15.29 -7.30 12.80
CA ASN A 208 16.41 -8.20 13.13
C ASN A 208 16.76 -9.20 12.01
N LEU A 209 15.91 -9.34 11.01
CA LEU A 209 16.13 -10.23 9.87
C LEU A 209 16.80 -9.52 8.67
N GLY A 210 17.21 -8.27 8.86
CA GLY A 210 17.78 -7.42 7.81
C GLY A 210 16.74 -6.61 7.04
N PRO A 211 17.14 -5.85 6.01
CA PRO A 211 16.25 -5.00 5.27
C PRO A 211 15.20 -5.82 4.50
N PHE A 212 13.92 -5.47 4.69
CA PHE A 212 12.83 -6.15 3.99
C PHE A 212 12.73 -5.71 2.51
N VAL A 213 12.92 -4.43 2.26
CA VAL A 213 12.96 -3.88 0.90
C VAL A 213 14.39 -3.91 0.39
N VAL A 214 14.63 -4.69 -0.66
CA VAL A 214 15.96 -4.88 -1.27
C VAL A 214 16.22 -3.83 -2.35
N ARG A 215 15.19 -3.52 -3.16
CA ARG A 215 15.28 -2.55 -4.25
C ARG A 215 13.99 -1.76 -4.35
N ALA A 216 14.12 -0.48 -4.67
CA ALA A 216 13.00 0.38 -4.96
C ALA A 216 13.24 1.13 -6.27
N PHE A 217 12.26 1.11 -7.14
CA PHE A 217 12.25 1.91 -8.37
C PHE A 217 11.10 2.90 -8.33
N LEU A 218 11.41 4.14 -8.66
CA LEU A 218 10.41 5.18 -8.84
C LEU A 218 10.26 5.45 -10.34
N ARG A 219 9.03 5.45 -10.83
CA ARG A 219 8.72 5.72 -12.25
C ARG A 219 7.39 6.45 -12.40
N SER A 220 7.24 7.12 -13.52
CA SER A 220 5.92 7.60 -13.96
C SER A 220 5.26 6.56 -14.89
N SER A 221 4.08 6.86 -15.39
CA SER A 221 3.38 5.97 -16.34
C SER A 221 4.15 5.76 -17.63
N THR A 222 4.94 6.75 -18.04
CA THR A 222 5.64 6.79 -19.35
C THR A 222 7.16 6.73 -19.23
N SER A 223 7.73 6.92 -18.04
CA SER A 223 9.17 6.96 -17.83
C SER A 223 9.79 5.59 -17.55
N GLU A 224 11.11 5.52 -17.66
CA GLU A 224 11.88 4.41 -17.11
C GLU A 224 11.85 4.40 -15.58
N GLY A 225 12.19 3.25 -14.98
CA GLY A 225 12.31 3.11 -13.52
C GLY A 225 13.66 3.62 -13.03
N LEU A 226 13.63 4.60 -12.14
CA LEU A 226 14.82 5.16 -11.49
C LEU A 226 15.09 4.39 -10.20
N LEU A 227 16.29 3.81 -10.07
CA LEU A 227 16.69 3.06 -8.89
C LEU A 227 16.95 4.03 -7.73
N LEU A 228 16.25 3.83 -6.62
CA LEU A 228 16.39 4.67 -5.44
C LEU A 228 17.45 4.14 -4.47
N LYS A 229 18.10 5.06 -3.76
CA LYS A 229 18.94 4.75 -2.61
C LYS A 229 18.08 4.32 -1.42
N MET A 230 18.35 3.14 -0.89
CA MET A 230 17.51 2.53 0.15
C MET A 230 17.80 3.01 1.56
N GLU A 231 19.06 3.35 1.87
CA GLU A 231 19.50 3.70 3.24
C GLU A 231 18.65 4.75 3.96
N PRO A 232 18.27 5.89 3.32
CA PRO A 232 17.44 6.90 3.97
C PRO A 232 15.96 6.51 4.07
N LEU A 233 15.50 5.50 3.32
CA LEU A 233 14.10 5.09 3.24
C LEU A 233 13.74 4.03 4.29
N LEU A 234 14.71 3.25 4.73
CA LEU A 234 14.48 2.18 5.69
C LEU A 234 14.29 2.77 7.10
N PRO A 235 13.32 2.24 7.88
CA PRO A 235 13.11 2.67 9.26
C PRO A 235 14.34 2.35 10.10
N LYS A 236 14.79 3.32 10.90
CA LYS A 236 15.87 3.12 11.87
C LYS A 236 15.34 2.38 13.11
N GLU A 237 16.18 1.59 13.75
CA GLU A 237 15.80 0.75 14.91
C GLU A 237 15.19 1.53 16.10
N GLU A 238 15.45 2.82 16.20
CA GLU A 238 14.95 3.68 17.28
C GLU A 238 13.45 4.02 17.13
N GLU A 239 12.98 4.24 15.91
CA GLU A 239 11.58 4.61 15.63
C GLU A 239 10.58 3.47 15.90
N THR A 240 11.05 2.23 15.84
CA THR A 240 10.19 1.04 16.03
C THR A 240 9.87 0.77 17.51
N LYS A 241 10.68 1.26 18.44
CA LYS A 241 10.43 1.11 19.88
C LYS A 241 9.33 2.03 20.39
N GLU A 242 9.15 3.19 19.76
CA GLU A 242 8.08 4.13 20.12
C GLU A 242 6.72 3.69 19.57
N SER A 243 6.64 3.23 18.33
CA SER A 243 5.36 2.79 17.74
C SER A 243 4.80 1.51 18.40
N ASN A 244 5.65 0.64 18.94
CA ASN A 244 5.21 -0.53 19.72
C ASN A 244 4.79 -0.20 21.16
N ARG A 245 5.15 0.98 21.70
CA ARG A 245 4.68 1.45 23.01
C ARG A 245 3.32 2.14 22.94
N GLU A 246 2.97 2.71 21.78
CA GLU A 246 1.64 3.31 21.56
C GLU A 246 0.57 2.28 21.17
N ALA A 247 0.97 1.07 20.75
CA ALA A 247 0.07 -0.01 20.34
C ALA A 247 -0.18 -1.08 21.45
N ALA A 248 0.42 -0.93 22.62
CA ALA A 248 0.25 -1.82 23.79
C ALA A 248 -0.55 -1.12 24.89
#